data_928a972ce9cabfc8f974087379449575
#
_entry.id   928a972ce9cabfc8f974087379449575
#
_cell.length_a   1.000
_cell.length_b   1.000
_cell.length_c   1.000
_cell.angle_alpha   90.00
_cell.angle_beta   90.00
_cell.angle_gamma   90.00
#
_symmetry.space_group_name_H-M   'P 1'
#
loop_
_entity.id
_entity.type
_entity.pdbx_description
1 polymer ?
#
loop_
_entity_poly.entity_id
_entity_poly.type
_entity_poly.pdbx_seq_one_letter_code
_entity_poly.pdbx_strand_id
1 'polypeptide(L)'
;MSIKHSDVSIQYGYATVALGQMHYAQAGAADAPPLILMHAAGRSSSCYRHMLPLLAKDFRAIAIDLPGFGYSARMAANPTIDSLAHTLAELIDTLALQRPHIFGLHTGNKIAAALAANYPQRVGDVILAGQTHSLILDMKVRNAALAPYSDKYFPKYAHSSDGSHFLKAWNITQAAVEGFWWPSELLNAQGTRAEDLAQAEVRVIDHLHGWESIVPLYRAIFEFDLPEVVKRIQARTLVLELVTQQEAHYGPQGKLLCDLIPGAEHEQLQNAVGLSMEYRPDEIVTAIRRFLCRV
;
A
#
# COMPACT_ATOMS: atom_id res chain seq x y z
N MET A 1 10.11 17.34 -22.37
CA MET A 1 9.35 16.34 -23.12
C MET A 1 7.95 16.32 -22.53
N SER A 2 6.93 16.84 -23.22
CA SER A 2 5.56 16.97 -22.68
C SER A 2 4.95 15.59 -22.57
N ILE A 3 4.63 15.17 -21.35
CA ILE A 3 3.87 13.95 -21.10
C ILE A 3 2.46 14.20 -21.62
N LYS A 4 2.11 13.59 -22.75
CA LYS A 4 0.71 13.52 -23.18
C LYS A 4 -0.05 12.76 -22.10
N HIS A 5 -0.87 13.46 -21.31
CA HIS A 5 -1.84 12.83 -20.44
C HIS A 5 -2.74 11.97 -21.33
N SER A 6 -2.81 10.67 -21.04
CA SER A 6 -3.79 9.80 -21.65
C SER A 6 -5.18 10.32 -21.28
N ASP A 7 -6.13 10.35 -22.23
CA ASP A 7 -7.54 10.78 -22.03
C ASP A 7 -8.33 9.86 -21.06
N VAL A 8 -7.65 9.03 -20.28
CA VAL A 8 -8.26 8.12 -19.31
C VAL A 8 -8.56 8.88 -18.02
N SER A 9 -9.84 9.09 -17.75
CA SER A 9 -10.31 9.70 -16.50
C SER A 9 -10.31 8.68 -15.35
N ILE A 10 -9.84 9.12 -14.17
CA ILE A 10 -10.01 8.37 -12.93
C ILE A 10 -11.40 8.65 -12.39
N GLN A 11 -12.13 7.59 -12.08
CA GLN A 11 -13.46 7.63 -11.46
C GLN A 11 -13.34 7.26 -9.98
N TYR A 12 -14.13 7.89 -9.14
CA TYR A 12 -14.19 7.63 -7.70
C TYR A 12 -15.54 7.02 -7.34
N GLY A 13 -15.54 6.14 -6.36
CA GLY A 13 -16.74 5.46 -5.92
C GLY A 13 -16.66 4.93 -4.51
N TYR A 14 -17.80 4.47 -4.01
CA TYR A 14 -17.91 3.81 -2.72
C TYR A 14 -18.61 2.45 -2.88
N ALA A 15 -18.13 1.47 -2.14
CA ALA A 15 -18.79 0.18 -1.99
C ALA A 15 -19.12 -0.06 -0.51
N THR A 16 -20.31 -0.59 -0.23
CA THR A 16 -20.74 -0.85 1.15
C THR A 16 -20.39 -2.28 1.54
N VAL A 17 -19.64 -2.43 2.61
CA VAL A 17 -19.29 -3.70 3.26
C VAL A 17 -19.79 -3.68 4.71
N ALA A 18 -19.66 -4.78 5.44
CA ALA A 18 -20.13 -4.86 6.82
C ALA A 18 -19.53 -3.77 7.74
N LEU A 19 -18.27 -3.41 7.50
CA LEU A 19 -17.57 -2.35 8.25
C LEU A 19 -18.09 -0.94 7.95
N GLY A 20 -18.69 -0.71 6.78
CA GLY A 20 -19.15 0.58 6.31
C GLY A 20 -18.80 0.84 4.84
N GLN A 21 -18.68 2.09 4.44
CA GLN A 21 -18.35 2.43 3.06
C GLN A 21 -16.83 2.41 2.82
N MET A 22 -16.43 1.73 1.76
CA MET A 22 -15.06 1.66 1.27
C MET A 22 -14.94 2.56 0.04
N HIS A 23 -14.08 3.56 0.11
CA HIS A 23 -13.76 4.42 -1.03
C HIS A 23 -12.76 3.74 -1.95
N TYR A 24 -12.90 4.00 -3.25
CA TYR A 24 -11.94 3.56 -4.26
C TYR A 24 -11.84 4.57 -5.41
N ALA A 25 -10.68 4.57 -6.05
CA ALA A 25 -10.42 5.21 -7.33
C ALA A 25 -10.22 4.14 -8.41
N GLN A 26 -10.83 4.28 -9.58
CA GLN A 26 -10.68 3.30 -10.65
C GLN A 26 -10.44 3.93 -12.01
N ALA A 27 -9.81 3.18 -12.90
CA ALA A 27 -9.65 3.52 -14.31
C ALA A 27 -9.63 2.23 -15.15
N GLY A 28 -10.01 2.35 -16.43
CA GLY A 28 -10.07 1.24 -17.39
C GLY A 28 -11.48 0.78 -17.69
N ALA A 29 -11.62 -0.08 -18.69
CA ALA A 29 -12.90 -0.59 -19.13
C ALA A 29 -13.53 -1.51 -18.05
N ALA A 30 -14.84 -1.46 -17.91
CA ALA A 30 -15.56 -2.21 -16.87
C ALA A 30 -15.46 -3.73 -17.06
N ASP A 31 -15.31 -4.18 -18.29
CA ASP A 31 -15.18 -5.58 -18.71
C ASP A 31 -13.71 -6.06 -18.80
N ALA A 32 -12.74 -5.17 -18.61
CA ALA A 32 -11.33 -5.56 -18.53
C ALA A 32 -11.03 -6.38 -17.25
N PRO A 33 -9.99 -7.23 -17.28
CA PRO A 33 -9.58 -8.00 -16.09
C PRO A 33 -9.40 -7.09 -14.87
N PRO A 34 -10.05 -7.37 -13.73
CA PRO A 34 -9.96 -6.50 -12.56
C PRO A 34 -8.63 -6.67 -11.83
N LEU A 35 -8.04 -5.53 -11.42
CA LEU A 35 -6.83 -5.45 -10.61
C LEU A 35 -7.06 -4.53 -9.41
N ILE A 36 -7.02 -5.08 -8.21
CA ILE A 36 -7.12 -4.31 -6.95
C ILE A 36 -5.73 -3.90 -6.49
N LEU A 37 -5.56 -2.62 -6.11
CA LEU A 37 -4.33 -2.04 -5.60
C LEU A 37 -4.53 -1.58 -4.15
N MET A 38 -3.71 -2.09 -3.24
CA MET A 38 -3.76 -1.81 -1.80
C MET A 38 -2.51 -1.06 -1.35
N HIS A 39 -2.70 0.10 -0.72
CA HIS A 39 -1.63 1.00 -0.32
C HIS A 39 -0.94 0.60 0.99
N ALA A 40 0.18 1.27 1.30
CA ALA A 40 0.88 1.18 2.57
C ALA A 40 0.17 1.95 3.69
N ALA A 41 0.48 1.65 4.95
CA ALA A 41 -0.01 2.43 6.10
C ALA A 41 0.30 3.93 5.95
N GLY A 42 -0.63 4.78 6.39
CA GLY A 42 -0.51 6.23 6.27
C GLY A 42 -0.68 6.79 4.86
N ARG A 43 -1.18 5.98 3.92
CA ARG A 43 -1.44 6.37 2.54
C ARG A 43 -2.92 6.15 2.19
N SER A 44 -3.29 6.46 0.96
CA SER A 44 -4.60 6.21 0.37
C SER A 44 -4.46 5.74 -1.08
N SER A 45 -5.57 5.54 -1.76
CA SER A 45 -5.62 5.28 -3.21
C SER A 45 -4.93 6.36 -4.04
N SER A 46 -4.74 7.56 -3.49
CA SER A 46 -4.06 8.69 -4.10
C SER A 46 -2.64 8.36 -4.59
N CYS A 47 -1.95 7.43 -3.90
CA CYS A 47 -0.59 7.01 -4.27
C CYS A 47 -0.52 6.32 -5.63
N TYR A 48 -1.66 5.82 -6.14
CA TYR A 48 -1.76 5.15 -7.43
C TYR A 48 -2.25 6.05 -8.58
N ARG A 49 -2.45 7.35 -8.33
CA ARG A 49 -3.02 8.27 -9.32
C ARG A 49 -2.28 8.32 -10.66
N HIS A 50 -0.95 8.08 -10.65
CA HIS A 50 -0.13 8.04 -11.84
C HIS A 50 -0.09 6.64 -12.48
N MET A 51 -0.36 5.59 -11.71
CA MET A 51 -0.40 4.21 -12.21
C MET A 51 -1.76 3.87 -12.83
N LEU A 52 -2.87 4.36 -12.26
CA LEU A 52 -4.22 4.05 -12.72
C LEU A 52 -4.43 4.29 -14.22
N PRO A 53 -4.06 5.48 -14.81
CA PRO A 53 -4.22 5.68 -16.24
C PRO A 53 -3.33 4.78 -17.10
N LEU A 54 -2.17 4.40 -16.58
CA LEU A 54 -1.28 3.47 -17.28
C LEU A 54 -1.84 2.06 -17.29
N LEU A 55 -2.32 1.56 -16.14
CA LEU A 55 -2.93 0.23 -15.97
C LEU A 55 -4.25 0.09 -16.71
N ALA A 56 -4.99 1.18 -16.88
CA ALA A 56 -6.30 1.22 -17.55
C ALA A 56 -6.29 0.73 -19.01
N LYS A 57 -5.11 0.59 -19.61
CA LYS A 57 -4.95 0.04 -20.97
C LYS A 57 -5.23 -1.46 -21.02
N ASP A 58 -5.00 -2.18 -19.92
CA ASP A 58 -5.05 -3.64 -19.88
C ASP A 58 -6.01 -4.16 -18.80
N PHE A 59 -6.31 -3.34 -17.78
CA PHE A 59 -7.05 -3.74 -16.59
C PHE A 59 -8.16 -2.74 -16.25
N ARG A 60 -9.20 -3.23 -15.59
CA ARG A 60 -10.02 -2.41 -14.71
C ARG A 60 -9.25 -2.26 -13.39
N ALA A 61 -8.41 -1.23 -13.30
CA ALA A 61 -7.56 -0.99 -12.13
C ALA A 61 -8.35 -0.23 -11.05
N ILE A 62 -8.38 -0.78 -9.84
CA ILE A 62 -9.17 -0.30 -8.69
C ILE A 62 -8.24 -0.12 -7.51
N ALA A 63 -7.87 1.13 -7.22
CA ALA A 63 -7.09 1.50 -6.04
C ALA A 63 -8.06 1.78 -4.89
N ILE A 64 -7.93 1.06 -3.78
CA ILE A 64 -8.82 1.19 -2.64
C ILE A 64 -8.19 2.00 -1.52
N ASP A 65 -9.01 2.71 -0.77
CA ASP A 65 -8.61 3.20 0.55
C ASP A 65 -8.87 2.10 1.58
N LEU A 66 -7.82 1.64 2.26
CA LEU A 66 -7.96 0.65 3.32
C LEU A 66 -8.81 1.22 4.47
N PRO A 67 -9.52 0.37 5.26
CA PRO A 67 -10.28 0.84 6.42
C PRO A 67 -9.45 1.75 7.32
N GLY A 68 -10.02 2.90 7.68
CA GLY A 68 -9.39 3.90 8.51
C GLY A 68 -8.41 4.84 7.80
N PHE A 69 -8.32 4.75 6.46
CA PHE A 69 -7.48 5.62 5.63
C PHE A 69 -8.31 6.27 4.52
N GLY A 70 -7.79 7.39 4.01
CA GLY A 70 -8.43 8.15 2.95
C GLY A 70 -9.87 8.50 3.31
N TYR A 71 -10.81 8.09 2.46
CA TYR A 71 -12.24 8.35 2.61
C TYR A 71 -13.05 7.08 2.96
N SER A 72 -12.39 5.98 3.31
CA SER A 72 -13.04 4.75 3.75
C SER A 72 -13.53 4.84 5.20
N ALA A 73 -14.47 3.95 5.55
CA ALA A 73 -14.98 3.80 6.91
C ALA A 73 -13.85 3.61 7.92
N ARG A 74 -14.07 4.01 9.16
CA ARG A 74 -13.10 3.85 10.25
C ARG A 74 -12.74 2.39 10.45
N MET A 75 -11.49 2.16 10.82
CA MET A 75 -11.00 0.84 11.18
C MET A 75 -11.65 0.36 12.48
N ALA A 76 -11.84 -0.94 12.63
CA ALA A 76 -12.24 -1.53 13.90
C ALA A 76 -11.22 -1.21 15.00
N ALA A 77 -11.65 -1.18 16.25
CA ALA A 77 -10.79 -0.81 17.39
C ALA A 77 -9.56 -1.73 17.56
N ASN A 78 -9.73 -3.02 17.26
CA ASN A 78 -8.66 -4.02 17.31
C ASN A 78 -8.60 -4.77 15.97
N PRO A 79 -8.03 -4.15 14.93
CA PRO A 79 -7.94 -4.78 13.63
C PRO A 79 -6.94 -5.95 13.68
N THR A 80 -7.17 -6.94 12.83
CA THR A 80 -6.18 -7.96 12.48
C THR A 80 -5.99 -7.95 10.97
N ILE A 81 -4.87 -8.47 10.48
CA ILE A 81 -4.67 -8.61 9.03
C ILE A 81 -5.75 -9.51 8.42
N ASP A 82 -6.18 -10.56 9.13
CA ASP A 82 -7.26 -11.44 8.68
C ASP A 82 -8.60 -10.72 8.61
N SER A 83 -8.93 -9.86 9.58
CA SER A 83 -10.18 -9.06 9.53
C SER A 83 -10.18 -8.06 8.37
N LEU A 84 -9.02 -7.48 8.07
CA LEU A 84 -8.88 -6.60 6.90
C LEU A 84 -9.00 -7.40 5.59
N ALA A 85 -8.39 -8.59 5.50
CA ALA A 85 -8.56 -9.47 4.36
C ALA A 85 -10.02 -9.91 4.16
N HIS A 86 -10.76 -10.15 5.25
CA HIS A 86 -12.20 -10.42 5.19
C HIS A 86 -12.99 -9.25 4.61
N THR A 87 -12.74 -8.04 5.08
CA THR A 87 -13.35 -6.81 4.53
C THR A 87 -13.08 -6.67 3.02
N LEU A 88 -11.87 -7.04 2.56
CA LEU A 88 -11.54 -7.05 1.13
C LEU A 88 -12.28 -8.13 0.35
N ALA A 89 -12.50 -9.30 0.94
CA ALA A 89 -13.33 -10.34 0.33
C ALA A 89 -14.78 -9.88 0.15
N GLU A 90 -15.34 -9.18 1.13
CA GLU A 90 -16.66 -8.53 1.01
C GLU A 90 -16.69 -7.45 -0.09
N LEU A 91 -15.63 -6.64 -0.19
CA LEU A 91 -15.51 -5.63 -1.24
C LEU A 91 -15.50 -6.26 -2.64
N ILE A 92 -14.77 -7.36 -2.82
CA ILE A 92 -14.75 -8.13 -4.08
C ILE A 92 -16.17 -8.58 -4.46
N ASP A 93 -16.91 -9.10 -3.49
CA ASP A 93 -18.30 -9.54 -3.70
C ASP A 93 -19.23 -8.36 -4.03
N THR A 94 -19.13 -7.27 -3.28
CA THR A 94 -19.95 -6.05 -3.46
C THR A 94 -19.73 -5.40 -4.82
N LEU A 95 -18.49 -5.38 -5.31
CA LEU A 95 -18.16 -4.87 -6.65
C LEU A 95 -18.36 -5.89 -7.76
N ALA A 96 -18.84 -7.09 -7.43
CA ALA A 96 -19.07 -8.22 -8.34
C ALA A 96 -17.83 -8.56 -9.19
N LEU A 97 -16.63 -8.46 -8.58
CA LEU A 97 -15.38 -8.74 -9.29
C LEU A 97 -15.13 -10.24 -9.36
N GLN A 98 -14.84 -10.72 -10.56
CA GLN A 98 -14.55 -12.14 -10.80
C GLN A 98 -13.04 -12.37 -10.69
N ARG A 99 -12.59 -12.94 -9.57
CA ARG A 99 -11.19 -13.28 -9.29
C ARG A 99 -10.20 -12.17 -9.68
N PRO A 100 -10.31 -10.97 -9.07
CA PRO A 100 -9.41 -9.87 -9.38
C PRO A 100 -7.96 -10.26 -9.08
N HIS A 101 -7.04 -9.79 -9.91
CA HIS A 101 -5.63 -9.75 -9.55
C HIS A 101 -5.43 -8.80 -8.37
N ILE A 102 -4.46 -9.10 -7.52
CA ILE A 102 -4.24 -8.35 -6.29
C ILE A 102 -2.81 -7.80 -6.26
N PHE A 103 -2.68 -6.50 -6.09
CA PHE A 103 -1.42 -5.82 -5.84
C PHE A 103 -1.42 -5.21 -4.44
N GLY A 104 -0.51 -5.64 -3.58
CA GLY A 104 -0.36 -5.11 -2.24
C GLY A 104 0.99 -4.46 -2.02
N LEU A 105 1.01 -3.19 -1.57
CA LEU A 105 2.22 -2.44 -1.26
C LEU A 105 2.47 -2.41 0.25
N HIS A 106 3.65 -2.82 0.72
CA HIS A 106 4.05 -2.82 2.12
C HIS A 106 2.98 -3.45 3.05
N THR A 107 2.20 -2.64 3.76
CA THR A 107 1.06 -3.10 4.55
C THR A 107 0.05 -3.85 3.71
N GLY A 108 -0.24 -3.32 2.52
CA GLY A 108 -1.14 -3.94 1.57
C GLY A 108 -0.70 -5.34 1.15
N ASN A 109 0.63 -5.64 1.14
CA ASN A 109 1.09 -6.98 0.78
C ASN A 109 0.73 -8.05 1.84
N LYS A 110 0.64 -7.69 3.12
CA LYS A 110 0.22 -8.62 4.18
C LYS A 110 -1.27 -8.93 4.08
N ILE A 111 -2.07 -7.89 3.77
CA ILE A 111 -3.50 -8.06 3.53
C ILE A 111 -3.73 -8.89 2.25
N ALA A 112 -2.95 -8.64 1.18
CA ALA A 112 -2.98 -9.44 -0.04
C ALA A 112 -2.62 -10.91 0.22
N ALA A 113 -1.58 -11.16 1.01
CA ALA A 113 -1.16 -12.50 1.39
C ALA A 113 -2.25 -13.24 2.18
N ALA A 114 -2.85 -12.58 3.19
CA ALA A 114 -3.95 -13.14 3.98
C ALA A 114 -5.19 -13.41 3.12
N LEU A 115 -5.54 -12.47 2.23
CA LEU A 115 -6.66 -12.62 1.29
C LEU A 115 -6.45 -13.83 0.37
N ALA A 116 -5.26 -13.96 -0.22
CA ALA A 116 -4.93 -15.07 -1.11
C ALA A 116 -4.89 -16.42 -0.39
N ALA A 117 -4.40 -16.45 0.84
CA ALA A 117 -4.32 -17.67 1.64
C ALA A 117 -5.68 -18.13 2.19
N ASN A 118 -6.53 -17.17 2.61
CA ASN A 118 -7.80 -17.47 3.27
C ASN A 118 -8.98 -17.56 2.28
N TYR A 119 -8.87 -16.91 1.10
CA TYR A 119 -9.92 -16.85 0.08
C TYR A 119 -9.38 -17.19 -1.33
N PRO A 120 -8.70 -18.34 -1.52
CA PRO A 120 -7.98 -18.65 -2.77
C PRO A 120 -8.87 -18.67 -4.01
N GLN A 121 -10.17 -18.97 -3.84
CA GLN A 121 -11.13 -19.01 -4.95
C GLN A 121 -11.61 -17.61 -5.38
N ARG A 122 -11.37 -16.57 -4.57
CA ARG A 122 -11.83 -15.20 -4.83
C ARG A 122 -10.79 -14.32 -5.49
N VAL A 123 -9.54 -14.77 -5.57
CA VAL A 123 -8.42 -13.98 -6.12
C VAL A 123 -7.86 -14.62 -7.39
N GLY A 124 -7.36 -13.78 -8.28
CA GLY A 124 -6.50 -14.18 -9.41
C GLY A 124 -5.04 -14.24 -8.96
N ASP A 125 -4.12 -13.75 -9.80
CA ASP A 125 -2.71 -13.66 -9.47
C ASP A 125 -2.44 -12.58 -8.42
N VAL A 126 -1.34 -12.72 -7.67
CA VAL A 126 -0.99 -11.86 -6.54
C VAL A 126 0.38 -11.24 -6.73
N ILE A 127 0.50 -9.95 -6.46
CA ILE A 127 1.77 -9.22 -6.46
C ILE A 127 1.99 -8.64 -5.06
N LEU A 128 3.04 -9.11 -4.39
CA LEU A 128 3.46 -8.64 -3.07
C LEU A 128 4.61 -7.65 -3.27
N ALA A 129 4.29 -6.36 -3.21
CA ALA A 129 5.26 -5.30 -3.49
C ALA A 129 5.83 -4.66 -2.22
N GLY A 130 7.09 -4.24 -2.30
CA GLY A 130 7.82 -3.63 -1.21
C GLY A 130 8.41 -4.61 -0.22
N GLN A 131 9.31 -4.11 0.64
CA GLN A 131 9.93 -4.94 1.68
C GLN A 131 8.97 -5.13 2.86
N THR A 132 9.22 -6.15 3.66
CA THR A 132 8.35 -6.52 4.77
C THR A 132 9.13 -6.79 6.03
N HIS A 133 8.91 -5.97 7.05
CA HIS A 133 9.48 -6.16 8.38
C HIS A 133 9.07 -7.50 9.01
N SER A 134 8.02 -8.13 8.50
CA SER A 134 7.45 -9.34 9.09
C SER A 134 8.33 -10.58 8.92
N LEU A 135 9.35 -10.52 8.06
CA LEU A 135 10.32 -11.60 7.88
C LEU A 135 11.57 -11.44 8.76
N ILE A 136 11.73 -10.30 9.44
CA ILE A 136 12.84 -10.13 10.37
C ILE A 136 12.61 -11.08 11.54
N LEU A 137 13.55 -11.97 11.71
CA LEU A 137 13.55 -12.97 12.77
C LEU A 137 13.41 -12.31 14.15
N ASP A 138 12.61 -12.91 15.01
CA ASP A 138 12.27 -12.44 16.34
C ASP A 138 11.23 -11.30 16.40
N MET A 139 9.97 -11.71 16.29
CA MET A 139 8.81 -10.83 16.48
C MET A 139 8.83 -10.10 17.83
N LYS A 140 9.43 -10.68 18.89
CA LYS A 140 9.48 -10.07 20.23
C LYS A 140 10.40 -8.87 20.25
N VAL A 141 11.57 -8.98 19.60
CA VAL A 141 12.52 -7.86 19.45
C VAL A 141 11.89 -6.74 18.62
N ARG A 142 11.21 -7.08 17.56
CA ARG A 142 10.50 -6.15 16.68
C ARG A 142 9.38 -5.42 17.41
N ASN A 143 8.53 -6.15 18.12
CA ASN A 143 7.42 -5.59 18.89
C ASN A 143 7.90 -4.70 20.05
N ALA A 144 9.00 -5.07 20.70
CA ALA A 144 9.63 -4.24 21.73
C ALA A 144 10.18 -2.92 21.16
N ALA A 145 10.65 -2.92 19.92
CA ALA A 145 11.12 -1.71 19.24
C ALA A 145 9.99 -0.80 18.75
N LEU A 146 8.78 -1.34 18.57
CA LEU A 146 7.64 -0.59 18.04
C LEU A 146 7.10 0.45 19.04
N ALA A 147 7.02 0.14 20.34
CA ALA A 147 6.41 1.03 21.32
C ALA A 147 7.11 2.39 21.41
N PRO A 148 8.45 2.48 21.55
CA PRO A 148 9.17 3.75 21.51
C PRO A 148 9.01 4.47 20.18
N TYR A 149 8.91 3.71 19.07
CA TYR A 149 8.73 4.25 17.74
C TYR A 149 7.35 4.87 17.56
N SER A 150 6.30 4.18 18.03
CA SER A 150 4.93 4.68 17.96
C SER A 150 4.74 5.97 18.75
N ASP A 151 5.31 6.05 19.95
CA ASP A 151 5.22 7.26 20.80
C ASP A 151 5.95 8.46 20.20
N LYS A 152 7.07 8.21 19.52
CA LYS A 152 7.88 9.27 18.88
C LYS A 152 7.24 9.80 17.59
N TYR A 153 6.79 8.91 16.72
CA TYR A 153 6.35 9.27 15.36
C TYR A 153 4.83 9.37 15.20
N PHE A 154 4.07 8.75 16.12
CA PHE A 154 2.61 8.75 16.10
C PHE A 154 2.03 9.07 17.48
N PRO A 155 2.42 10.23 18.08
CA PRO A 155 1.87 10.61 19.38
C PRO A 155 0.35 10.73 19.28
N LYS A 156 -0.33 10.50 20.40
CA LYS A 156 -1.79 10.67 20.45
C LYS A 156 -2.19 12.04 19.90
N TYR A 157 -3.10 12.01 18.94
CA TYR A 157 -3.64 13.22 18.35
C TYR A 157 -4.52 13.95 19.36
N ALA A 158 -4.07 15.12 19.80
CA ALA A 158 -4.84 15.97 20.73
C ALA A 158 -5.30 17.22 19.97
N HIS A 159 -6.61 17.40 19.89
CA HIS A 159 -7.19 18.60 19.30
C HIS A 159 -6.87 19.83 20.14
N SER A 160 -6.63 20.94 19.48
CA SER A 160 -6.48 22.27 20.09
C SER A 160 -7.45 23.23 19.44
N SER A 161 -8.02 24.15 20.24
CA SER A 161 -9.04 25.10 19.76
C SER A 161 -8.50 26.15 18.78
N ASP A 162 -7.18 26.36 18.77
CA ASP A 162 -6.48 27.31 17.88
C ASP A 162 -5.99 26.67 16.57
N GLY A 163 -6.23 25.37 16.36
CA GLY A 163 -5.78 24.66 15.16
C GLY A 163 -4.29 24.28 15.15
N SER A 164 -3.52 24.59 16.21
CA SER A 164 -2.09 24.28 16.27
C SER A 164 -1.77 22.78 16.14
N HIS A 165 -2.72 21.92 16.45
CA HIS A 165 -2.60 20.48 16.24
C HIS A 165 -2.40 20.09 14.75
N PHE A 166 -3.01 20.81 13.81
CA PHE A 166 -2.77 20.58 12.38
C PHE A 166 -1.33 20.92 12.00
N LEU A 167 -0.81 22.05 12.47
CA LEU A 167 0.57 22.44 12.21
C LEU A 167 1.56 21.45 12.84
N LYS A 168 1.25 20.97 14.05
CA LYS A 168 2.04 19.93 14.71
C LYS A 168 2.04 18.62 13.93
N ALA A 169 0.87 18.18 13.47
CA ALA A 169 0.74 16.97 12.64
C ALA A 169 1.47 17.13 11.31
N TRP A 170 1.38 18.30 10.67
CA TRP A 170 2.16 18.63 9.48
C TRP A 170 3.67 18.48 9.71
N ASN A 171 4.20 19.11 10.76
CA ASN A 171 5.63 19.06 11.07
C ASN A 171 6.11 17.62 11.40
N ILE A 172 5.31 16.86 12.16
CA ILE A 172 5.63 15.45 12.48
C ILE A 172 5.62 14.61 11.20
N THR A 173 4.65 14.81 10.34
CA THR A 173 4.55 14.08 9.08
C THR A 173 5.71 14.42 8.15
N GLN A 174 6.09 15.69 8.04
CA GLN A 174 7.30 16.08 7.29
C GLN A 174 8.55 15.39 7.83
N ALA A 175 8.77 15.44 9.14
CA ALA A 175 9.93 14.80 9.76
C ALA A 175 9.93 13.27 9.60
N ALA A 176 8.76 12.62 9.68
CA ALA A 176 8.61 11.18 9.43
C ALA A 176 8.84 10.85 7.95
N VAL A 177 8.39 11.71 7.05
CA VAL A 177 8.54 11.57 5.60
C VAL A 177 9.99 11.80 5.19
N GLU A 178 10.67 12.82 5.72
CA GLU A 178 12.08 13.08 5.47
C GLU A 178 12.99 11.94 5.93
N GLY A 179 12.67 11.29 7.06
CA GLY A 179 13.47 10.20 7.61
C GLY A 179 13.20 8.82 7.00
N PHE A 180 12.00 8.57 6.50
CA PHE A 180 11.54 7.23 6.09
C PHE A 180 11.09 7.13 4.63
N TRP A 181 10.41 8.16 4.11
CA TRP A 181 9.62 8.06 2.88
C TRP A 181 9.98 9.13 1.84
N TRP A 182 10.79 10.11 2.23
CA TRP A 182 11.17 11.23 1.37
C TRP A 182 12.68 11.33 1.29
N PRO A 183 13.28 11.17 0.12
CA PRO A 183 14.70 11.46 -0.04
C PRO A 183 14.92 12.96 0.21
N SER A 184 15.71 13.29 1.20
CA SER A 184 16.15 14.68 1.47
C SER A 184 16.75 15.36 0.25
N GLU A 185 17.31 14.57 -0.67
CA GLU A 185 17.84 15.04 -1.93
C GLU A 185 16.77 15.65 -2.85
N LEU A 186 15.52 15.19 -2.78
CA LEU A 186 14.43 15.77 -3.57
C LEU A 186 13.95 17.12 -3.00
N LEU A 187 14.05 17.31 -1.68
CA LEU A 187 13.70 18.57 -1.01
C LEU A 187 14.83 19.59 -1.10
N ASN A 188 16.09 19.14 -1.18
CA ASN A 188 17.29 19.97 -1.22
C ASN A 188 17.82 20.18 -2.63
N ALA A 189 17.31 19.52 -3.65
CA ALA A 189 17.63 19.81 -5.04
C ALA A 189 17.21 21.24 -5.35
N GLN A 190 18.11 22.01 -5.90
CA GLN A 190 17.93 23.44 -6.22
C GLN A 190 16.61 23.71 -6.92
N GLY A 191 15.67 24.33 -6.19
CA GLY A 191 14.33 24.62 -6.66
C GLY A 191 13.38 23.42 -6.49
N THR A 192 12.68 23.36 -5.36
CA THR A 192 11.57 22.41 -5.17
C THR A 192 10.54 22.66 -6.28
N ARG A 193 10.29 21.64 -7.11
CA ARG A 193 9.31 21.75 -8.19
C ARG A 193 7.89 21.80 -7.59
N ALA A 194 6.99 22.55 -8.22
CA ALA A 194 5.58 22.61 -7.78
C ALA A 194 4.92 21.24 -7.68
N GLU A 195 5.32 20.31 -8.57
CA GLU A 195 4.85 18.92 -8.58
C GLU A 195 5.28 18.15 -7.29
N ASP A 196 6.48 18.39 -6.80
CA ASP A 196 7.01 17.75 -5.60
C ASP A 196 6.30 18.29 -4.34
N LEU A 197 5.99 19.60 -4.31
CA LEU A 197 5.19 20.20 -3.25
C LEU A 197 3.77 19.64 -3.23
N ALA A 198 3.10 19.58 -4.37
CA ALA A 198 1.76 19.01 -4.48
C ALA A 198 1.75 17.53 -4.05
N GLN A 199 2.81 16.79 -4.32
CA GLN A 199 2.97 15.41 -3.88
C GLN A 199 3.16 15.32 -2.35
N ALA A 200 3.92 16.22 -1.75
CA ALA A 200 4.11 16.30 -0.31
C ALA A 200 2.79 16.62 0.40
N GLU A 201 2.00 17.57 -0.12
CA GLU A 201 0.69 17.92 0.41
C GLU A 201 -0.25 16.71 0.44
N VAL A 202 -0.35 15.96 -0.66
CA VAL A 202 -1.18 14.75 -0.72
C VAL A 202 -0.76 13.74 0.36
N ARG A 203 0.55 13.53 0.56
CA ARG A 203 1.05 12.61 1.59
C ARG A 203 0.71 13.06 3.00
N VAL A 204 0.82 14.35 3.28
CA VAL A 204 0.45 14.90 4.59
C VAL A 204 -1.04 14.72 4.84
N ILE A 205 -1.89 14.99 3.84
CA ILE A 205 -3.33 14.79 3.93
C ILE A 205 -3.67 13.32 4.17
N ASP A 206 -3.08 12.40 3.41
CA ASP A 206 -3.25 10.96 3.61
C ASP A 206 -2.91 10.54 5.04
N HIS A 207 -1.79 11.05 5.56
CA HIS A 207 -1.33 10.74 6.91
C HIS A 207 -2.27 11.30 7.98
N LEU A 208 -2.76 12.54 7.81
CA LEU A 208 -3.73 13.14 8.72
C LEU A 208 -5.05 12.38 8.75
N HIS A 209 -5.56 11.95 7.58
CA HIS A 209 -6.76 11.14 7.51
C HIS A 209 -6.60 9.78 8.20
N GLY A 210 -5.43 9.15 8.06
CA GLY A 210 -5.14 7.85 8.65
C GLY A 210 -4.57 7.86 10.06
N TRP A 211 -4.37 9.04 10.68
CA TRP A 211 -3.61 9.20 11.91
C TRP A 211 -4.01 8.23 13.03
N GLU A 212 -5.30 8.13 13.33
CA GLU A 212 -5.81 7.26 14.40
C GLU A 212 -5.65 5.76 14.07
N SER A 213 -5.54 5.43 12.78
CA SER A 213 -5.50 4.04 12.29
C SER A 213 -4.09 3.48 12.14
N ILE A 214 -3.06 4.36 12.10
CA ILE A 214 -1.67 3.94 11.84
C ILE A 214 -1.17 3.00 12.93
N VAL A 215 -1.28 3.37 14.21
CA VAL A 215 -0.77 2.56 15.32
C VAL A 215 -1.52 1.24 15.48
N PRO A 216 -2.87 1.20 15.45
CA PRO A 216 -3.61 -0.06 15.45
C PRO A 216 -3.23 -0.98 14.29
N LEU A 217 -3.05 -0.42 13.08
CA LEU A 217 -2.65 -1.19 11.91
C LEU A 217 -1.23 -1.76 12.05
N TYR A 218 -0.27 -0.96 12.54
CA TYR A 218 1.08 -1.46 12.79
C TYR A 218 1.08 -2.60 13.82
N ARG A 219 0.27 -2.50 14.88
CA ARG A 219 0.11 -3.62 15.84
C ARG A 219 -0.36 -4.87 15.13
N ALA A 220 -1.41 -4.78 14.31
CA ALA A 220 -1.91 -5.91 13.52
C ALA A 220 -0.83 -6.51 12.60
N ILE A 221 0.00 -5.66 11.97
CA ILE A 221 1.11 -6.10 11.11
C ILE A 221 2.17 -6.87 11.91
N PHE A 222 2.52 -6.40 13.10
CA PHE A 222 3.57 -7.03 13.90
C PHE A 222 3.10 -8.33 14.58
N GLU A 223 1.82 -8.46 14.84
CA GLU A 223 1.21 -9.68 15.36
C GLU A 223 0.94 -10.73 14.27
N PHE A 224 0.98 -10.35 13.01
CA PHE A 224 0.69 -11.22 11.88
C PHE A 224 1.85 -12.16 11.54
N ASP A 225 1.57 -13.46 11.50
CA ASP A 225 2.54 -14.50 11.12
C ASP A 225 2.59 -14.66 9.60
N LEU A 226 3.24 -13.70 8.94
CA LEU A 226 3.39 -13.71 7.48
C LEU A 226 4.05 -15.00 6.97
N PRO A 227 5.16 -15.51 7.56
CA PRO A 227 5.83 -16.73 7.09
C PRO A 227 4.91 -17.95 7.04
N GLU A 228 4.02 -18.11 8.00
CA GLU A 228 3.08 -19.24 8.02
C GLU A 228 1.91 -19.04 7.04
N VAL A 229 1.46 -17.80 6.90
CA VAL A 229 0.33 -17.51 6.00
C VAL A 229 0.69 -17.69 4.55
N VAL A 230 1.86 -17.21 4.12
CA VAL A 230 2.25 -17.23 2.70
C VAL A 230 2.46 -18.64 2.15
N LYS A 231 2.80 -19.61 2.99
CA LYS A 231 2.90 -21.04 2.60
C LYS A 231 1.59 -21.63 2.07
N ARG A 232 0.46 -21.02 2.41
CA ARG A 232 -0.89 -21.46 2.00
C ARG A 232 -1.39 -20.79 0.72
N ILE A 233 -0.65 -19.85 0.16
CA ILE A 233 -1.04 -19.17 -1.08
C ILE A 233 -0.99 -20.17 -2.23
N GLN A 234 -2.11 -20.28 -2.96
CA GLN A 234 -2.25 -21.15 -4.13
C GLN A 234 -2.19 -20.36 -5.44
N ALA A 235 -2.41 -19.05 -5.37
CA ALA A 235 -2.38 -18.17 -6.52
C ALA A 235 -0.95 -18.02 -7.04
N ARG A 236 -0.79 -17.87 -8.35
CA ARG A 236 0.48 -17.48 -8.95
C ARG A 236 0.90 -16.13 -8.35
N THR A 237 2.10 -16.06 -7.80
CA THR A 237 2.55 -14.93 -7.00
C THR A 237 3.86 -14.34 -7.52
N LEU A 238 3.91 -13.00 -7.63
CA LEU A 238 5.14 -12.24 -7.82
C LEU A 238 5.51 -11.53 -6.51
N VAL A 239 6.72 -11.74 -6.04
CA VAL A 239 7.35 -10.91 -5.01
C VAL A 239 8.13 -9.81 -5.72
N LEU A 240 7.60 -8.60 -5.71
CA LEU A 240 8.22 -7.41 -6.31
C LEU A 240 8.97 -6.63 -5.23
N GLU A 241 10.26 -6.86 -5.11
CA GLU A 241 11.10 -6.20 -4.12
C GLU A 241 11.51 -4.81 -4.59
N LEU A 242 11.13 -3.79 -3.82
CA LEU A 242 11.54 -2.41 -4.05
C LEU A 242 12.79 -2.13 -3.20
N VAL A 243 13.96 -2.12 -3.83
CA VAL A 243 15.23 -1.92 -3.12
C VAL A 243 15.45 -0.44 -2.87
N THR A 244 15.28 -0.02 -1.61
CA THR A 244 15.48 1.35 -1.15
C THR A 244 16.69 1.46 -0.22
N GLN A 245 17.34 2.63 -0.18
CA GLN A 245 18.42 2.87 0.78
C GLN A 245 17.93 2.88 2.22
N GLN A 246 16.73 3.40 2.45
CA GLN A 246 16.11 3.50 3.78
C GLN A 246 15.85 2.12 4.40
N GLU A 247 15.59 1.12 3.57
CA GLU A 247 15.27 -0.24 4.00
C GLU A 247 16.44 -1.21 3.86
N ALA A 248 17.60 -0.73 3.42
CA ALA A 248 18.80 -1.57 3.21
C ALA A 248 19.26 -2.31 4.48
N HIS A 249 18.97 -1.76 5.65
CA HIS A 249 19.30 -2.38 6.94
C HIS A 249 18.50 -3.66 7.24
N TYR A 250 17.39 -3.92 6.53
CA TYR A 250 16.63 -5.16 6.64
C TYR A 250 17.21 -6.31 5.80
N GLY A 251 18.11 -6.01 4.89
CA GLY A 251 18.66 -6.98 3.95
C GLY A 251 17.69 -7.41 2.84
N PRO A 252 18.09 -8.39 2.01
CA PRO A 252 17.30 -8.84 0.86
C PRO A 252 16.14 -9.75 1.30
N GLN A 253 14.99 -9.17 1.56
CA GLN A 253 13.82 -9.89 2.06
C GLN A 253 12.95 -10.50 0.97
N GLY A 254 12.99 -9.95 -0.25
CA GLY A 254 12.15 -10.42 -1.36
C GLY A 254 12.39 -11.89 -1.68
N LYS A 255 13.65 -12.31 -1.74
CA LYS A 255 13.99 -13.72 -1.97
C LYS A 255 13.53 -14.62 -0.83
N LEU A 256 13.71 -14.22 0.42
CA LEU A 256 13.25 -14.99 1.58
C LEU A 256 11.73 -15.19 1.55
N LEU A 257 10.98 -14.16 1.18
CA LEU A 257 9.54 -14.25 1.02
C LEU A 257 9.16 -15.18 -0.13
N CYS A 258 9.84 -15.05 -1.27
CA CYS A 258 9.61 -15.89 -2.45
C CYS A 258 9.84 -17.37 -2.14
N ASP A 259 10.90 -17.70 -1.39
CA ASP A 259 11.23 -19.08 -1.03
C ASP A 259 10.16 -19.74 -0.11
N LEU A 260 9.34 -18.95 0.57
CA LEU A 260 8.23 -19.43 1.39
C LEU A 260 6.94 -19.67 0.61
N ILE A 261 6.78 -19.09 -0.58
CA ILE A 261 5.54 -19.14 -1.37
C ILE A 261 5.72 -20.19 -2.48
N PRO A 262 4.89 -21.24 -2.55
CA PRO A 262 5.03 -22.26 -3.58
C PRO A 262 4.96 -21.67 -5.00
N GLY A 263 6.02 -21.85 -5.79
CA GLY A 263 6.06 -21.44 -7.20
C GLY A 263 6.09 -19.92 -7.44
N ALA A 264 6.41 -19.10 -6.42
CA ALA A 264 6.48 -17.66 -6.60
C ALA A 264 7.66 -17.24 -7.48
N GLU A 265 7.46 -16.14 -8.20
CA GLU A 265 8.51 -15.43 -8.94
C GLU A 265 9.05 -14.26 -8.11
N HIS A 266 10.33 -13.93 -8.29
CA HIS A 266 10.98 -12.80 -7.62
C HIS A 266 11.54 -11.81 -8.64
N GLU A 267 11.20 -10.55 -8.49
CA GLU A 267 11.74 -9.45 -9.28
C GLU A 267 12.16 -8.29 -8.36
N GLN A 268 13.31 -7.67 -8.65
CA GLN A 268 13.82 -6.52 -7.90
C GLN A 268 13.79 -5.27 -8.76
N LEU A 269 13.26 -4.19 -8.23
CA LEU A 269 13.43 -2.83 -8.76
C LEU A 269 14.50 -2.12 -7.95
N GLN A 270 15.66 -1.91 -8.59
CA GLN A 270 16.81 -1.25 -7.97
C GLN A 270 16.62 0.27 -7.86
N ASN A 271 17.29 0.88 -6.87
CA ASN A 271 17.23 2.33 -6.64
C ASN A 271 15.80 2.85 -6.51
N ALA A 272 14.92 2.05 -5.93
CA ALA A 272 13.58 2.50 -5.62
C ALA A 272 13.67 3.66 -4.62
N VAL A 273 12.94 4.73 -4.90
CA VAL A 273 12.85 5.89 -4.04
C VAL A 273 11.57 5.78 -3.26
N GLY A 274 11.67 5.57 -1.95
CA GLY A 274 10.50 5.51 -1.09
C GLY A 274 9.38 4.66 -1.70
N LEU A 275 8.16 5.16 -1.66
CA LEU A 275 7.02 4.52 -2.34
C LEU A 275 7.02 4.92 -3.82
N SER A 276 7.74 4.18 -4.63
CA SER A 276 8.00 4.49 -6.05
C SER A 276 6.76 4.59 -6.96
N MET A 277 5.55 4.39 -6.39
CA MET A 277 4.29 4.45 -7.13
C MET A 277 4.06 5.79 -7.81
N GLU A 278 4.54 6.87 -7.18
CA GLU A 278 4.39 8.23 -7.69
C GLU A 278 5.55 8.68 -8.59
N TYR A 279 6.77 8.17 -8.34
CA TYR A 279 7.98 8.64 -9.03
C TYR A 279 8.42 7.75 -10.18
N ARG A 280 8.09 6.45 -10.13
CA ARG A 280 8.48 5.47 -11.15
C ARG A 280 7.29 4.57 -11.56
N PRO A 281 6.11 5.17 -11.83
CA PRO A 281 4.89 4.39 -12.12
C PRO A 281 5.04 3.49 -13.34
N ASP A 282 5.76 3.94 -14.38
CA ASP A 282 5.98 3.17 -15.61
C ASP A 282 6.74 1.87 -15.36
N GLU A 283 7.76 1.89 -14.50
CA GLU A 283 8.56 0.70 -14.21
C GLU A 283 7.76 -0.33 -13.43
N ILE A 284 6.98 0.13 -12.44
CA ILE A 284 6.11 -0.76 -11.66
C ILE A 284 5.00 -1.33 -12.53
N VAL A 285 4.36 -0.50 -13.35
CA VAL A 285 3.33 -0.96 -14.30
C VAL A 285 3.92 -1.95 -15.31
N THR A 286 5.16 -1.75 -15.75
CA THR A 286 5.87 -2.69 -16.63
C THR A 286 6.08 -4.04 -15.94
N ALA A 287 6.49 -4.06 -14.68
CA ALA A 287 6.64 -5.30 -13.90
C ALA A 287 5.27 -6.01 -13.72
N ILE A 288 4.22 -5.25 -13.37
CA ILE A 288 2.85 -5.77 -13.27
C ILE A 288 2.40 -6.43 -14.58
N ARG A 289 2.56 -5.75 -15.71
CA ARG A 289 2.20 -6.27 -17.04
C ARG A 289 2.98 -7.51 -17.41
N ARG A 290 4.29 -7.49 -17.19
CA ARG A 290 5.17 -8.64 -17.46
C ARG A 290 4.69 -9.87 -16.73
N PHE A 291 4.23 -9.71 -15.50
CA PHE A 291 3.71 -10.82 -14.70
C PHE A 291 2.29 -11.21 -15.09
N LEU A 292 1.34 -10.27 -15.17
CA LEU A 292 -0.08 -10.58 -15.34
C LEU A 292 -0.50 -10.88 -16.79
N CYS A 293 0.17 -10.26 -17.79
CA CYS A 293 -0.20 -10.41 -19.21
C CYS A 293 0.58 -11.51 -19.94
N ARG A 294 1.26 -12.42 -19.22
CA ARG A 294 1.87 -13.60 -19.86
C ARG A 294 0.76 -14.56 -20.31
N VAL A 295 0.70 -14.78 -21.61
CA VAL A 295 -0.12 -15.81 -22.26
C VAL A 295 0.64 -17.14 -22.24
#